data_cb9bbf5671d13bad15f26b189cfddbc0
#
_entry.id   cb9bbf5671d13bad15f26b189cfddbc0
#
_cell.length_a   1.000
_cell.length_b   1.000
_cell.length_c   1.000
_cell.angle_alpha   90.00
_cell.angle_beta   90.00
_cell.angle_gamma   90.00
#
_symmetry.space_group_name_H-M   'P 1'
#
loop_
_entity.id
_entity.type
_entity.pdbx_description
1 polymer ?
#
loop_
_entity_poly.entity_id
_entity_poly.type
_entity_poly.pdbx_seq_one_letter_code
_entity_poly.pdbx_strand_id
1 'polypeptide(L)'
;MGPELTTIVLLGGLLLLLALGVEIAIAMGVTTLIAFLFFIDKPLIQIAWTAWESLNSFTLLAMPLFIFMGSVFAGSGAVRSLFEALDKWIGFLPGGLASVVIAANAVFGAISGSSVAAAATFSLIAYPEMEKRGYHPKLSIGSIAVGGTLSVLVPPSLILIVYGSWENQSVARLFAAAMVPGAILSVLLLLTVILWVKLHPGLAPRPPRVGWMERLRAVQQMLPWLGVIIVVMGSIFGGLMTPTEASALGAFLSLLVAWGYGSLRYKLVKQSFLTAAKVTAMIGFVIFSARLLSFAFQDLGVTERISSSILNLNLGKYGIMIFLVILYLILGMFFDSLAMMLLTLPFVMPILVKVGFDPIWWGVTFVILAEIGLVTPPFGLNLFTIHGVLPRFSVGFIAKSSLPLLGTMLLMIGILIAFPKLALWLPKVLY
;
A
#
# COMPACT_ATOMS: atom_id res chain seq x y z
N MET A 1 -9.06 -24.87 -31.00
CA MET A 1 -7.85 -25.16 -30.19
C MET A 1 -8.25 -25.90 -28.92
N GLY A 2 -7.41 -26.85 -28.46
CA GLY A 2 -7.70 -27.49 -27.16
C GLY A 2 -7.56 -26.49 -26.00
N PRO A 3 -8.34 -26.69 -24.92
CA PRO A 3 -8.39 -25.74 -23.81
C PRO A 3 -7.02 -25.46 -23.12
N GLU A 4 -6.12 -26.46 -23.15
CA GLU A 4 -4.75 -26.32 -22.61
C GLU A 4 -3.90 -25.35 -23.44
N LEU A 5 -3.98 -25.47 -24.77
CA LEU A 5 -3.25 -24.63 -25.69
C LEU A 5 -3.74 -23.18 -25.60
N THR A 6 -5.04 -22.95 -25.44
CA THR A 6 -5.60 -21.60 -25.19
C THR A 6 -5.04 -20.98 -23.91
N THR A 7 -4.96 -21.77 -22.82
CA THR A 7 -4.38 -21.29 -21.55
C THR A 7 -2.91 -20.90 -21.73
N ILE A 8 -2.11 -21.73 -22.41
CA ILE A 8 -0.69 -21.47 -22.68
C ILE A 8 -0.51 -20.21 -23.55
N VAL A 9 -1.32 -20.06 -24.59
CA VAL A 9 -1.23 -18.89 -25.51
C VAL A 9 -1.58 -17.61 -24.79
N LEU A 10 -2.65 -17.57 -24.00
CA LEU A 10 -3.07 -16.35 -23.31
C LEU A 10 -2.14 -15.98 -22.15
N LEU A 11 -1.77 -16.94 -21.29
CA LEU A 11 -0.82 -16.68 -20.21
C LEU A 11 0.59 -16.40 -20.74
N GLY A 12 1.05 -17.17 -21.70
CA GLY A 12 2.35 -16.98 -22.33
C GLY A 12 2.43 -15.64 -23.06
N GLY A 13 1.37 -15.27 -23.78
CA GLY A 13 1.25 -13.95 -24.44
C GLY A 13 1.26 -12.79 -23.44
N LEU A 14 0.50 -12.91 -22.34
CA LEU A 14 0.51 -11.91 -21.25
C LEU A 14 1.91 -11.77 -20.64
N LEU A 15 2.54 -12.89 -20.28
CA LEU A 15 3.88 -12.87 -19.69
C LEU A 15 4.93 -12.35 -20.67
N LEU A 16 4.81 -12.66 -21.96
CA LEU A 16 5.68 -12.11 -23.02
C LEU A 16 5.55 -10.58 -23.13
N LEU A 17 4.32 -10.06 -23.16
CA LEU A 17 4.08 -8.61 -23.22
C LEU A 17 4.68 -7.91 -22.00
N LEU A 18 4.51 -8.50 -20.81
CA LEU A 18 5.09 -7.98 -19.58
C LEU A 18 6.63 -8.04 -19.60
N ALA A 19 7.23 -9.13 -20.11
CA ALA A 19 8.67 -9.27 -20.25
C ALA A 19 9.27 -8.28 -21.28
N LEU A 20 8.50 -7.88 -22.29
CA LEU A 20 8.85 -6.83 -23.25
C LEU A 20 8.70 -5.41 -22.67
N GLY A 21 8.28 -5.27 -21.42
CA GLY A 21 8.12 -3.98 -20.75
C GLY A 21 6.83 -3.23 -21.14
N VAL A 22 5.84 -3.93 -21.70
CA VAL A 22 4.52 -3.35 -21.95
C VAL A 22 3.84 -3.09 -20.60
N GLU A 23 3.25 -1.91 -20.45
CA GLU A 23 2.53 -1.53 -19.24
C GLU A 23 1.41 -2.53 -18.95
N ILE A 24 1.25 -2.92 -17.66
CA ILE A 24 0.44 -4.06 -17.24
C ILE A 24 -1.05 -3.94 -17.66
N ALA A 25 -1.62 -2.73 -17.58
CA ALA A 25 -3.01 -2.52 -18.00
C ALA A 25 -3.18 -2.73 -19.50
N ILE A 26 -2.21 -2.29 -20.30
CA ILE A 26 -2.19 -2.51 -21.74
C ILE A 26 -1.98 -4.00 -22.07
N ALA A 27 -1.04 -4.67 -21.39
CA ALA A 27 -0.79 -6.09 -21.58
C ALA A 27 -2.04 -6.93 -21.28
N MET A 28 -2.74 -6.65 -20.17
CA MET A 28 -4.01 -7.29 -19.83
C MET A 28 -5.10 -6.99 -20.88
N GLY A 29 -5.22 -5.74 -21.32
CA GLY A 29 -6.20 -5.33 -22.33
C GLY A 29 -5.97 -6.02 -23.68
N VAL A 30 -4.72 -6.03 -24.16
CA VAL A 30 -4.34 -6.70 -25.44
C VAL A 30 -4.60 -8.21 -25.34
N THR A 31 -4.20 -8.85 -24.25
CA THR A 31 -4.45 -10.29 -24.04
C THR A 31 -5.94 -10.59 -24.07
N THR A 32 -6.76 -9.73 -23.46
CA THR A 32 -8.22 -9.87 -23.47
C THR A 32 -8.79 -9.70 -24.87
N LEU A 33 -8.33 -8.69 -25.65
CA LEU A 33 -8.77 -8.50 -27.03
C LEU A 33 -8.43 -9.72 -27.88
N ILE A 34 -7.25 -10.31 -27.73
CA ILE A 34 -6.88 -11.56 -28.41
C ILE A 34 -7.83 -12.69 -27.99
N ALA A 35 -8.16 -12.79 -26.70
CA ALA A 35 -9.11 -13.77 -26.21
C ALA A 35 -10.50 -13.63 -26.89
N PHE A 36 -11.03 -12.41 -26.94
CA PHE A 36 -12.33 -12.13 -27.56
C PHE A 36 -12.35 -12.34 -29.08
N LEU A 37 -11.26 -12.03 -29.77
CA LEU A 37 -11.21 -12.17 -31.24
C LEU A 37 -11.03 -13.61 -31.72
N PHE A 38 -10.37 -14.45 -30.92
CA PHE A 38 -9.95 -15.79 -31.41
C PHE A 38 -10.50 -16.97 -30.61
N PHE A 39 -10.96 -16.73 -29.35
CA PHE A 39 -11.30 -17.84 -28.46
C PHE A 39 -12.67 -17.72 -27.77
N ILE A 40 -13.24 -16.51 -27.67
CA ILE A 40 -14.50 -16.26 -26.98
C ILE A 40 -15.60 -16.01 -28.03
N ASP A 41 -16.62 -16.86 -28.05
CA ASP A 41 -17.78 -16.68 -28.92
C ASP A 41 -18.86 -15.82 -28.22
N LYS A 42 -18.50 -14.57 -27.92
CA LYS A 42 -19.41 -13.58 -27.33
C LYS A 42 -19.29 -12.23 -28.03
N PRO A 43 -20.38 -11.47 -28.10
CA PRO A 43 -20.38 -10.16 -28.73
C PRO A 43 -19.38 -9.20 -28.06
N LEU A 44 -18.67 -8.40 -28.86
CA LEU A 44 -17.73 -7.40 -28.35
C LEU A 44 -18.37 -6.34 -27.41
N ILE A 45 -19.68 -6.18 -27.47
CA ILE A 45 -20.44 -5.31 -26.53
C ILE A 45 -20.25 -5.74 -25.06
N GLN A 46 -19.90 -7.02 -24.81
CA GLN A 46 -19.58 -7.49 -23.47
C GLN A 46 -18.39 -6.76 -22.86
N ILE A 47 -17.42 -6.33 -23.68
CA ILE A 47 -16.29 -5.50 -23.24
C ILE A 47 -16.79 -4.18 -22.67
N ALA A 48 -17.73 -3.53 -23.37
CA ALA A 48 -18.29 -2.24 -22.90
C ALA A 48 -19.09 -2.42 -21.59
N TRP A 49 -19.84 -3.51 -21.44
CA TRP A 49 -20.59 -3.80 -20.24
C TRP A 49 -19.68 -4.07 -19.05
N THR A 50 -18.67 -4.92 -19.23
CA THR A 50 -17.68 -5.21 -18.20
C THR A 50 -16.90 -3.94 -17.80
N ALA A 51 -16.59 -3.07 -18.78
CA ALA A 51 -15.98 -1.76 -18.52
C ALA A 51 -16.85 -0.90 -17.62
N TRP A 52 -18.12 -0.77 -17.97
CA TRP A 52 -19.08 0.02 -17.19
C TRP A 52 -19.22 -0.51 -15.78
N GLU A 53 -19.47 -1.80 -15.61
CA GLU A 53 -19.62 -2.42 -14.28
C GLU A 53 -18.36 -2.28 -13.42
N SER A 54 -17.18 -2.39 -14.02
CA SER A 54 -15.91 -2.32 -13.29
C SER A 54 -15.63 -0.93 -12.70
N LEU A 55 -16.09 0.13 -13.36
CA LEU A 55 -15.86 1.51 -12.97
C LEU A 55 -17.02 2.14 -12.24
N ASN A 56 -18.25 1.64 -12.46
CA ASN A 56 -19.46 2.13 -11.82
C ASN A 56 -19.63 1.54 -10.41
N SER A 57 -18.73 1.89 -9.52
CA SER A 57 -18.72 1.41 -8.12
C SER A 57 -18.70 2.58 -7.16
N PHE A 58 -19.71 2.65 -6.28
CA PHE A 58 -19.78 3.68 -5.23
C PHE A 58 -18.55 3.62 -4.30
N THR A 59 -18.06 2.42 -4.01
CA THR A 59 -16.88 2.22 -3.16
C THR A 59 -15.62 2.85 -3.77
N LEU A 60 -15.46 2.78 -5.09
CA LEU A 60 -14.30 3.34 -5.78
C LEU A 60 -14.28 4.88 -5.77
N LEU A 61 -15.41 5.55 -5.56
CA LEU A 61 -15.46 7.01 -5.41
C LEU A 61 -14.68 7.52 -4.19
N ALA A 62 -14.42 6.67 -3.21
CA ALA A 62 -13.56 7.02 -2.09
C ALA A 62 -12.10 7.29 -2.52
N MET A 63 -11.62 6.65 -3.59
CA MET A 63 -10.21 6.76 -4.01
C MET A 63 -9.81 8.19 -4.41
N PRO A 64 -10.47 8.86 -5.39
CA PRO A 64 -10.08 10.21 -5.79
C PRO A 64 -10.12 11.19 -4.62
N LEU A 65 -11.04 11.02 -3.68
CA LEU A 65 -11.19 11.90 -2.53
C LEU A 65 -10.08 11.69 -1.49
N PHE A 66 -9.71 10.45 -1.18
CA PHE A 66 -8.56 10.18 -0.31
C PHE A 66 -7.23 10.58 -0.95
N ILE A 67 -7.05 10.37 -2.28
CA ILE A 67 -5.86 10.84 -2.99
C ILE A 67 -5.77 12.37 -2.95
N PHE A 68 -6.90 13.06 -3.16
CA PHE A 68 -6.97 14.51 -3.04
C PHE A 68 -6.59 14.97 -1.64
N MET A 69 -7.20 14.38 -0.60
CA MET A 69 -6.88 14.65 0.81
C MET A 69 -5.38 14.52 1.07
N GLY A 70 -4.78 13.38 0.69
CA GLY A 70 -3.34 13.11 0.88
C GLY A 70 -2.46 14.11 0.13
N SER A 71 -2.83 14.49 -1.10
CA SER A 71 -2.10 15.47 -1.91
C SER A 71 -2.16 16.88 -1.32
N VAL A 72 -3.30 17.31 -0.78
CA VAL A 72 -3.44 18.59 -0.09
C VAL A 72 -2.57 18.61 1.16
N PHE A 73 -2.58 17.56 1.98
CA PHE A 73 -1.72 17.47 3.15
C PHE A 73 -0.23 17.51 2.79
N ALA A 74 0.19 16.74 1.77
CA ALA A 74 1.58 16.72 1.32
C ALA A 74 2.07 18.10 0.88
N GLY A 75 1.21 18.87 0.20
CA GLY A 75 1.57 20.19 -0.32
C GLY A 75 1.34 21.35 0.66
N SER A 76 0.67 21.11 1.80
CA SER A 76 0.33 22.16 2.78
C SER A 76 1.45 22.55 3.74
N GLY A 77 2.56 21.79 3.78
CA GLY A 77 3.61 21.92 4.79
C GLY A 77 3.29 21.21 6.11
N ALA A 78 2.08 20.66 6.25
CA ALA A 78 1.66 19.93 7.45
C ALA A 78 2.54 18.71 7.74
N VAL A 79 3.06 18.02 6.73
CA VAL A 79 3.95 16.84 6.90
C VAL A 79 5.22 17.21 7.67
N ARG A 80 5.81 18.36 7.36
CA ARG A 80 6.98 18.85 8.07
C ARG A 80 6.67 19.14 9.54
N SER A 81 5.54 19.78 9.80
CA SER A 81 5.06 20.07 11.14
C SER A 81 4.82 18.79 11.96
N LEU A 82 4.22 17.75 11.35
CA LEU A 82 4.07 16.43 11.97
C LEU A 82 5.43 15.82 12.32
N PHE A 83 6.38 15.83 11.37
CA PHE A 83 7.72 15.26 11.57
C PHE A 83 8.46 15.97 12.73
N GLU A 84 8.43 17.30 12.77
CA GLU A 84 9.03 18.11 13.83
C GLU A 84 8.37 17.87 15.21
N ALA A 85 7.05 17.68 15.23
CA ALA A 85 6.33 17.38 16.46
C ALA A 85 6.67 15.97 16.98
N LEU A 86 6.71 14.98 16.11
CA LEU A 86 7.11 13.62 16.47
C LEU A 86 8.57 13.55 16.92
N ASP A 87 9.47 14.35 16.35
CA ASP A 87 10.86 14.44 16.81
C ASP A 87 10.93 14.85 18.30
N LYS A 88 10.10 15.77 18.75
CA LYS A 88 10.04 16.17 20.17
C LYS A 88 9.47 15.09 21.08
N TRP A 89 8.54 14.25 20.56
CA TRP A 89 7.88 13.22 21.36
C TRP A 89 8.65 11.91 21.44
N ILE A 90 9.20 11.43 20.34
CA ILE A 90 9.84 10.12 20.25
C ILE A 90 11.31 10.18 19.80
N GLY A 91 11.81 11.36 19.40
CA GLY A 91 13.20 11.56 18.98
C GLY A 91 14.24 11.27 20.07
N PHE A 92 13.83 11.13 21.35
CA PHE A 92 14.69 10.73 22.46
C PHE A 92 15.00 9.22 22.47
N LEU A 93 14.28 8.41 21.67
CA LEU A 93 14.54 6.97 21.57
C LEU A 93 15.88 6.71 20.88
N PRO A 94 16.57 5.59 21.18
CA PRO A 94 17.72 5.16 20.39
C PRO A 94 17.32 5.05 18.91
N GLY A 95 18.11 5.68 18.02
CA GLY A 95 17.72 5.83 16.62
C GLY A 95 17.03 7.16 16.29
N GLY A 96 16.55 7.90 17.30
CA GLY A 96 16.04 9.29 17.17
C GLY A 96 15.19 9.49 15.93
N LEU A 97 15.69 10.27 14.95
CA LEU A 97 14.95 10.57 13.72
C LEU A 97 14.59 9.36 12.88
N ALA A 98 15.33 8.24 12.93
CA ALA A 98 14.93 7.02 12.21
C ALA A 98 13.62 6.44 12.80
N SER A 99 13.47 6.46 14.13
CA SER A 99 12.23 6.10 14.82
C SER A 99 11.10 7.09 14.47
N VAL A 100 11.41 8.38 14.39
CA VAL A 100 10.45 9.42 13.97
C VAL A 100 9.96 9.17 12.55
N VAL A 101 10.84 8.79 11.62
CA VAL A 101 10.47 8.46 10.23
C VAL A 101 9.46 7.32 10.20
N ILE A 102 9.67 6.23 10.96
CA ILE A 102 8.73 5.09 11.00
C ILE A 102 7.36 5.57 11.52
N ALA A 103 7.32 6.28 12.65
CA ALA A 103 6.07 6.76 13.22
C ALA A 103 5.37 7.81 12.34
N ALA A 104 6.14 8.72 11.74
CA ALA A 104 5.60 9.74 10.84
C ALA A 104 5.00 9.14 9.57
N ASN A 105 5.61 8.08 9.03
CA ASN A 105 5.05 7.35 7.90
C ASN A 105 3.76 6.60 8.26
N ALA A 106 3.66 6.02 9.45
CA ALA A 106 2.41 5.41 9.90
C ALA A 106 1.27 6.43 9.99
N VAL A 107 1.53 7.62 10.55
CA VAL A 107 0.54 8.71 10.63
C VAL A 107 0.24 9.30 9.25
N PHE A 108 1.26 9.54 8.44
CA PHE A 108 1.09 10.04 7.06
C PHE A 108 0.31 9.06 6.20
N GLY A 109 0.49 7.77 6.43
CA GLY A 109 -0.24 6.70 5.77
C GLY A 109 -1.74 6.81 5.96
N ALA A 110 -2.17 7.11 7.17
CA ALA A 110 -3.58 7.34 7.51
C ALA A 110 -4.24 8.49 6.72
N ILE A 111 -3.50 9.18 5.87
CA ILE A 111 -4.01 10.28 5.02
C ILE A 111 -3.65 10.06 3.55
N SER A 112 -2.44 9.56 3.24
CA SER A 112 -1.95 9.47 1.85
C SER A 112 -2.28 8.14 1.16
N GLY A 113 -2.30 7.04 1.89
CA GLY A 113 -2.55 5.70 1.37
C GLY A 113 -1.57 5.23 0.29
N SER A 114 -0.38 5.86 0.16
CA SER A 114 0.60 5.57 -0.90
C SER A 114 2.02 5.49 -0.35
N SER A 115 2.66 4.33 -0.51
CA SER A 115 4.05 4.10 -0.08
C SER A 115 5.06 4.88 -0.93
N VAL A 116 4.82 5.00 -2.21
CA VAL A 116 5.67 5.77 -3.15
C VAL A 116 5.66 7.26 -2.79
N ALA A 117 4.47 7.83 -2.54
CA ALA A 117 4.35 9.22 -2.11
C ALA A 117 5.02 9.47 -0.75
N ALA A 118 4.90 8.53 0.18
CA ALA A 118 5.55 8.57 1.48
C ALA A 118 7.07 8.51 1.34
N ALA A 119 7.60 7.53 0.60
CA ALA A 119 9.04 7.40 0.35
C ALA A 119 9.64 8.67 -0.28
N ALA A 120 8.98 9.26 -1.29
CA ALA A 120 9.40 10.52 -1.89
C ALA A 120 9.39 11.68 -0.89
N THR A 121 8.27 11.85 -0.16
CA THR A 121 8.08 12.94 0.79
C THR A 121 9.12 12.91 1.93
N PHE A 122 9.32 11.74 2.55
CA PHE A 122 10.27 11.62 3.65
C PHE A 122 11.73 11.61 3.16
N SER A 123 12.00 11.24 1.91
CA SER A 123 13.31 11.47 1.30
C SER A 123 13.66 12.96 1.20
N LEU A 124 12.67 13.81 0.91
CA LEU A 124 12.86 15.26 0.82
C LEU A 124 12.90 15.97 2.19
N ILE A 125 12.14 15.50 3.15
CA ILE A 125 11.97 16.16 4.46
C ILE A 125 12.93 15.58 5.50
N ALA A 126 12.95 14.25 5.66
CA ALA A 126 13.65 13.59 6.74
C ALA A 126 15.14 13.38 6.43
N TYR A 127 15.47 12.98 5.19
CA TYR A 127 16.87 12.66 4.86
C TYR A 127 17.82 13.85 5.09
N PRO A 128 17.55 15.08 4.59
CA PRO A 128 18.44 16.21 4.83
C PRO A 128 18.63 16.56 6.32
N GLU A 129 17.59 16.40 7.11
CA GLU A 129 17.64 16.65 8.55
C GLU A 129 18.45 15.58 9.30
N MET A 130 18.30 14.30 8.89
CA MET A 130 19.11 13.21 9.43
C MET A 130 20.59 13.37 9.06
N GLU A 131 20.88 13.77 7.82
CA GLU A 131 22.24 14.00 7.36
C GLU A 131 22.92 15.15 8.14
N LYS A 132 22.23 16.29 8.32
CA LYS A 132 22.71 17.41 9.14
C LYS A 132 23.04 17.02 10.57
N ARG A 133 22.27 16.10 11.15
CA ARG A 133 22.49 15.61 12.52
C ARG A 133 23.51 14.47 12.59
N GLY A 134 24.13 14.06 11.48
CA GLY A 134 25.18 13.05 11.45
C GLY A 134 24.71 11.60 11.53
N TYR A 135 23.48 11.31 11.08
CA TYR A 135 22.99 9.93 10.94
C TYR A 135 23.71 9.22 9.80
N HIS A 136 24.02 7.95 10.01
CA HIS A 136 24.60 7.13 8.94
C HIS A 136 23.58 6.89 7.83
N PRO A 137 23.95 7.04 6.53
CA PRO A 137 23.04 6.90 5.40
C PRO A 137 22.26 5.58 5.36
N LYS A 138 22.87 4.45 5.77
CA LYS A 138 22.18 3.15 5.83
C LYS A 138 20.94 3.19 6.71
N LEU A 139 21.02 3.78 7.90
CA LEU A 139 19.90 3.88 8.82
C LEU A 139 18.82 4.81 8.27
N SER A 140 19.23 5.98 7.77
CA SER A 140 18.32 6.99 7.23
C SER A 140 17.52 6.45 6.04
N ILE A 141 18.23 5.91 5.05
CA ILE A 141 17.62 5.41 3.81
C ILE A 141 16.77 4.16 4.08
N GLY A 142 17.26 3.21 4.89
CA GLY A 142 16.48 2.01 5.25
C GLY A 142 15.19 2.36 5.99
N SER A 143 15.22 3.30 6.93
CA SER A 143 14.03 3.75 7.66
C SER A 143 13.03 4.47 6.76
N ILE A 144 13.48 5.26 5.78
CA ILE A 144 12.61 5.93 4.81
C ILE A 144 11.97 4.89 3.88
N ALA A 145 12.75 3.96 3.33
CA ALA A 145 12.27 2.97 2.37
C ALA A 145 11.20 2.07 2.97
N VAL A 146 11.47 1.49 4.14
CA VAL A 146 10.52 0.58 4.79
C VAL A 146 9.46 1.34 5.58
N GLY A 147 9.78 2.49 6.16
CA GLY A 147 8.78 3.35 6.78
C GLY A 147 7.66 3.72 5.83
N GLY A 148 8.01 4.03 4.56
CA GLY A 148 7.04 4.33 3.51
C GLY A 148 5.98 3.22 3.31
N THR A 149 6.34 1.96 3.50
CA THR A 149 5.41 0.83 3.32
C THR A 149 4.26 0.82 4.35
N LEU A 150 4.47 1.37 5.55
CA LEU A 150 3.40 1.53 6.55
C LEU A 150 2.26 2.42 6.05
N SER A 151 2.55 3.33 5.13
CA SER A 151 1.58 4.28 4.61
C SER A 151 0.46 3.66 3.79
N VAL A 152 0.58 2.42 3.38
CA VAL A 152 -0.49 1.69 2.70
C VAL A 152 -1.23 0.75 3.64
N LEU A 153 -0.55 0.28 4.68
CA LEU A 153 -1.15 -0.65 5.64
C LEU A 153 -2.07 0.06 6.64
N VAL A 154 -1.67 1.27 7.10
CA VAL A 154 -2.48 2.06 8.04
C VAL A 154 -3.64 2.73 7.30
N PRO A 155 -4.91 2.45 7.67
CA PRO A 155 -6.07 3.02 6.98
C PRO A 155 -6.18 4.55 7.10
N PRO A 156 -6.78 5.21 6.06
CA PRO A 156 -7.36 4.62 4.85
C PRO A 156 -6.31 4.18 3.82
N SER A 157 -6.54 3.04 3.20
CA SER A 157 -5.63 2.42 2.24
C SER A 157 -6.30 2.25 0.87
N LEU A 158 -5.66 2.77 -0.18
CA LEU A 158 -6.17 2.67 -1.54
C LEU A 158 -6.25 1.21 -2.01
N ILE A 159 -5.27 0.39 -1.65
CA ILE A 159 -5.25 -1.04 -2.01
C ILE A 159 -6.42 -1.77 -1.37
N LEU A 160 -6.72 -1.49 -0.09
CA LEU A 160 -7.84 -2.12 0.62
C LEU A 160 -9.20 -1.66 0.08
N ILE A 161 -9.32 -0.42 -0.44
CA ILE A 161 -10.53 0.06 -1.12
C ILE A 161 -10.77 -0.72 -2.40
N VAL A 162 -9.72 -0.85 -3.24
CA VAL A 162 -9.80 -1.60 -4.51
C VAL A 162 -10.07 -3.07 -4.25
N TYR A 163 -9.36 -3.68 -3.29
CA TYR A 163 -9.60 -5.06 -2.86
C TYR A 163 -11.05 -5.29 -2.41
N GLY A 164 -11.56 -4.42 -1.54
CA GLY A 164 -12.93 -4.51 -1.05
C GLY A 164 -13.97 -4.38 -2.16
N SER A 165 -13.75 -3.46 -3.11
CA SER A 165 -14.61 -3.31 -4.28
C SER A 165 -14.52 -4.51 -5.22
N TRP A 166 -13.33 -5.12 -5.38
CA TRP A 166 -13.13 -6.27 -6.25
C TRP A 166 -13.76 -7.56 -5.69
N GLU A 167 -13.51 -7.84 -4.43
CA GLU A 167 -13.94 -9.06 -3.72
C GLU A 167 -15.30 -8.91 -3.01
N ASN A 168 -16.00 -7.79 -3.23
CA ASN A 168 -17.27 -7.47 -2.54
C ASN A 168 -17.17 -7.56 -1.01
N GLN A 169 -16.00 -7.16 -0.45
CA GLN A 169 -15.78 -7.10 0.98
C GLN A 169 -16.04 -5.70 1.53
N SER A 170 -16.51 -5.62 2.76
CA SER A 170 -16.68 -4.32 3.43
C SER A 170 -15.34 -3.62 3.64
N VAL A 171 -15.16 -2.45 3.03
CA VAL A 171 -13.96 -1.62 3.18
C VAL A 171 -13.78 -1.18 4.63
N ALA A 172 -14.85 -0.90 5.35
CA ALA A 172 -14.78 -0.57 6.78
C ALA A 172 -14.21 -1.74 7.62
N ARG A 173 -14.64 -2.99 7.33
CA ARG A 173 -14.07 -4.18 7.95
C ARG A 173 -12.60 -4.41 7.57
N LEU A 174 -12.21 -4.15 6.32
CA LEU A 174 -10.83 -4.24 5.86
C LEU A 174 -9.95 -3.19 6.57
N PHE A 175 -10.45 -1.97 6.72
CA PHE A 175 -9.75 -0.94 7.48
C PHE A 175 -9.57 -1.33 8.95
N ALA A 176 -10.62 -1.82 9.60
CA ALA A 176 -10.52 -2.34 10.96
C ALA A 176 -9.52 -3.50 11.05
N ALA A 177 -9.52 -4.42 10.07
CA ALA A 177 -8.59 -5.55 10.02
C ALA A 177 -7.13 -5.12 9.90
N ALA A 178 -6.84 -4.02 9.21
CA ALA A 178 -5.49 -3.52 9.01
C ALA A 178 -4.93 -2.73 10.21
N MET A 179 -5.80 -2.20 11.10
CA MET A 179 -5.38 -1.36 12.24
C MET A 179 -4.44 -2.09 13.20
N VAL A 180 -4.82 -3.27 13.67
CA VAL A 180 -4.03 -4.03 14.65
C VAL A 180 -2.71 -4.51 14.03
N PRO A 181 -2.68 -5.17 12.85
CA PRO A 181 -1.45 -5.51 12.17
C PRO A 181 -0.55 -4.31 11.88
N GLY A 182 -1.13 -3.18 11.45
CA GLY A 182 -0.40 -1.94 11.18
C GLY A 182 0.26 -1.37 12.43
N ALA A 183 -0.45 -1.35 13.56
CA ALA A 183 0.11 -0.92 14.85
C ALA A 183 1.24 -1.86 15.31
N ILE A 184 1.03 -3.18 15.23
CA ILE A 184 2.04 -4.17 15.61
C ILE A 184 3.29 -4.03 14.72
N LEU A 185 3.12 -3.94 13.40
CA LEU A 185 4.25 -3.75 12.48
C LEU A 185 5.00 -2.44 12.75
N SER A 186 4.29 -1.34 13.04
CA SER A 186 4.91 -0.07 13.40
C SER A 186 5.78 -0.21 14.65
N VAL A 187 5.27 -0.88 15.70
CA VAL A 187 6.03 -1.14 16.93
C VAL A 187 7.23 -2.07 16.66
N LEU A 188 7.06 -3.12 15.89
CA LEU A 188 8.16 -4.03 15.53
C LEU A 188 9.26 -3.32 14.76
N LEU A 189 8.91 -2.45 13.80
CA LEU A 189 9.88 -1.65 13.04
C LEU A 189 10.61 -0.64 13.95
N LEU A 190 9.90 0.01 14.88
CA LEU A 190 10.52 0.87 15.90
C LEU A 190 11.50 0.09 16.78
N LEU A 191 11.11 -1.08 17.25
CA LEU A 191 11.99 -1.96 18.03
C LEU A 191 13.22 -2.40 17.21
N THR A 192 13.04 -2.70 15.94
CA THR A 192 14.15 -3.05 15.04
C THR A 192 15.13 -1.89 14.88
N VAL A 193 14.66 -0.65 14.68
CA VAL A 193 15.51 0.55 14.64
C VAL A 193 16.28 0.71 15.95
N ILE A 194 15.60 0.58 17.09
CA ILE A 194 16.22 0.70 18.42
C ILE A 194 17.30 -0.36 18.63
N LEU A 195 17.01 -1.62 18.29
CA LEU A 195 17.97 -2.72 18.40
C LEU A 195 19.15 -2.52 17.45
N TRP A 196 18.89 -2.14 16.21
CA TRP A 196 19.93 -1.90 15.22
C TRP A 196 20.91 -0.82 15.66
N VAL A 197 20.43 0.29 16.22
CA VAL A 197 21.28 1.37 16.74
C VAL A 197 22.00 0.95 18.03
N LYS A 198 21.37 0.19 18.93
CA LYS A 198 22.04 -0.34 20.13
C LYS A 198 23.18 -1.29 19.79
N LEU A 199 23.02 -2.13 18.77
CA LEU A 199 24.05 -3.04 18.29
C LEU A 199 25.17 -2.33 17.51
N HIS A 200 24.86 -1.18 16.88
CA HIS A 200 25.77 -0.40 16.06
C HIS A 200 25.65 1.09 16.41
N PRO A 201 26.24 1.54 17.54
CA PRO A 201 26.07 2.92 18.04
C PRO A 201 26.55 4.02 17.09
N GLY A 202 27.39 3.69 16.11
CA GLY A 202 27.85 4.64 15.07
C GLY A 202 26.79 4.99 14.01
N LEU A 203 25.60 4.37 14.02
CA LEU A 203 24.54 4.62 13.03
C LEU A 203 23.73 5.89 13.34
N ALA A 204 23.66 6.30 14.60
CA ALA A 204 22.87 7.46 15.01
C ALA A 204 23.59 8.27 16.08
N PRO A 205 23.48 9.60 16.06
CA PRO A 205 23.96 10.46 17.14
C PRO A 205 23.16 10.22 18.43
N ARG A 206 23.69 10.68 19.55
CA ARG A 206 22.93 10.66 20.81
C ARG A 206 21.71 11.57 20.69
N PRO A 207 20.52 11.12 21.10
CA PRO A 207 19.31 11.92 20.97
C PRO A 207 19.37 13.15 21.90
N PRO A 208 18.85 14.31 21.45
CA PRO A 208 18.77 15.50 22.27
C PRO A 208 17.73 15.30 23.39
N ARG A 209 17.98 15.95 24.54
CA ARG A 209 16.99 16.03 25.61
C ARG A 209 16.00 17.14 25.30
N VAL A 210 14.72 16.83 25.17
CA VAL A 210 13.64 17.79 24.92
C VAL A 210 12.85 18.00 26.20
N GLY A 211 12.61 19.27 26.60
CA GLY A 211 11.84 19.64 27.77
C GLY A 211 10.36 19.26 27.64
N TRP A 212 9.70 19.01 28.79
CA TRP A 212 8.28 18.64 28.80
C TRP A 212 7.35 19.69 28.17
N MET A 213 7.67 20.99 28.43
CA MET A 213 6.89 22.10 27.86
C MET A 213 6.96 22.16 26.33
N GLU A 214 8.12 21.80 25.74
CA GLU A 214 8.26 21.75 24.29
C GLU A 214 7.47 20.59 23.70
N ARG A 215 7.39 19.44 24.39
CA ARG A 215 6.55 18.32 23.99
C ARG A 215 5.07 18.69 23.99
N LEU A 216 4.58 19.37 25.03
CA LEU A 216 3.21 19.84 25.09
C LEU A 216 2.87 20.82 23.96
N ARG A 217 3.76 21.78 23.67
CA ARG A 217 3.57 22.68 22.51
C ARG A 217 3.55 21.93 21.18
N ALA A 218 4.33 20.85 21.05
CA ALA A 218 4.34 20.03 19.86
C ALA A 218 3.02 19.28 19.62
N VAL A 219 2.23 18.99 20.67
CA VAL A 219 0.89 18.41 20.50
C VAL A 219 -0.01 19.29 19.64
N GLN A 220 0.06 20.62 19.81
CA GLN A 220 -0.72 21.55 19.00
C GLN A 220 -0.44 21.42 17.51
N GLN A 221 0.79 21.07 17.13
CA GLN A 221 1.19 20.83 15.74
C GLN A 221 0.64 19.49 15.20
N MET A 222 0.35 18.53 16.08
CA MET A 222 -0.24 17.24 15.71
C MET A 222 -1.77 17.28 15.64
N LEU A 223 -2.43 18.24 16.33
CA LEU A 223 -3.89 18.31 16.39
C LEU A 223 -4.58 18.30 15.03
N PRO A 224 -4.12 19.02 13.99
CA PRO A 224 -4.77 18.99 12.68
C PRO A 224 -4.75 17.59 12.06
N TRP A 225 -3.66 16.83 12.23
CA TRP A 225 -3.52 15.47 11.77
C TRP A 225 -4.42 14.51 12.53
N LEU A 226 -4.29 14.52 13.84
CA LEU A 226 -5.09 13.66 14.72
C LEU A 226 -6.58 13.95 14.56
N GLY A 227 -6.95 15.24 14.44
CA GLY A 227 -8.34 15.65 14.25
C GLY A 227 -8.93 15.06 12.97
N VAL A 228 -8.24 15.16 11.84
CA VAL A 228 -8.74 14.58 10.57
C VAL A 228 -8.80 13.04 10.65
N ILE A 229 -7.76 12.39 11.18
CA ILE A 229 -7.74 10.94 11.31
C ILE A 229 -8.88 10.46 12.23
N ILE A 230 -9.05 11.09 13.41
CA ILE A 230 -10.10 10.73 14.37
C ILE A 230 -11.49 10.93 13.77
N VAL A 231 -11.72 12.05 13.08
CA VAL A 231 -13.02 12.33 12.46
C VAL A 231 -13.31 11.35 11.33
N VAL A 232 -12.37 11.13 10.41
CA VAL A 232 -12.55 10.24 9.26
C VAL A 232 -12.69 8.79 9.71
N MET A 233 -11.71 8.27 10.47
CA MET A 233 -11.74 6.87 10.90
C MET A 233 -12.79 6.62 11.98
N GLY A 234 -12.99 7.58 12.88
CA GLY A 234 -14.02 7.49 13.92
C GLY A 234 -15.43 7.47 13.33
N SER A 235 -15.73 8.25 12.28
CA SER A 235 -17.02 8.20 11.60
C SER A 235 -17.26 6.86 10.88
N ILE A 236 -16.22 6.27 10.28
CA ILE A 236 -16.32 4.96 9.63
C ILE A 236 -16.54 3.86 10.69
N PHE A 237 -15.71 3.80 11.72
CA PHE A 237 -15.78 2.75 12.75
C PHE A 237 -16.99 2.90 13.68
N GLY A 238 -17.47 4.14 13.87
CA GLY A 238 -18.70 4.40 14.58
C GLY A 238 -19.98 4.12 13.77
N GLY A 239 -19.84 3.69 12.50
CA GLY A 239 -20.98 3.41 11.63
C GLY A 239 -21.79 4.67 11.21
N LEU A 240 -21.23 5.87 11.42
CA LEU A 240 -21.88 7.14 11.09
C LEU A 240 -21.80 7.46 9.60
N MET A 241 -20.73 7.03 8.94
CA MET A 241 -20.44 7.31 7.52
C MET A 241 -19.84 6.07 6.84
N THR A 242 -20.19 5.92 5.57
CA THR A 242 -19.51 4.99 4.68
C THR A 242 -18.08 5.49 4.39
N PRO A 243 -17.14 4.63 3.96
CA PRO A 243 -15.80 5.05 3.55
C PRO A 243 -15.81 6.16 2.47
N THR A 244 -16.80 6.14 1.57
CA THR A 244 -16.96 7.14 0.51
C THR A 244 -17.37 8.51 1.09
N GLU A 245 -18.36 8.55 1.98
CA GLU A 245 -18.79 9.79 2.65
C GLU A 245 -17.68 10.35 3.54
N ALA A 246 -17.01 9.49 4.31
CA ALA A 246 -15.89 9.88 5.14
C ALA A 246 -14.69 10.41 4.31
N SER A 247 -14.47 9.91 3.10
CA SER A 247 -13.45 10.43 2.20
C SER A 247 -13.76 11.86 1.72
N ALA A 248 -15.05 12.18 1.46
CA ALA A 248 -15.48 13.53 1.11
C ALA A 248 -15.27 14.50 2.28
N LEU A 249 -15.64 14.07 3.50
CA LEU A 249 -15.37 14.84 4.73
C LEU A 249 -13.86 15.05 4.93
N GLY A 250 -13.03 14.00 4.74
CA GLY A 250 -11.57 14.09 4.83
C GLY A 250 -10.98 15.06 3.81
N ALA A 251 -11.46 15.03 2.56
CA ALA A 251 -11.05 15.97 1.52
C ALA A 251 -11.39 17.43 1.92
N PHE A 252 -12.59 17.66 2.44
CA PHE A 252 -13.00 18.98 2.93
C PHE A 252 -12.12 19.43 4.12
N LEU A 253 -11.92 18.58 5.12
CA LEU A 253 -11.10 18.89 6.29
C LEU A 253 -9.65 19.18 5.91
N SER A 254 -9.11 18.51 4.88
CA SER A 254 -7.76 18.79 4.38
C SER A 254 -7.61 20.21 3.85
N LEU A 255 -8.65 20.76 3.21
CA LEU A 255 -8.65 22.16 2.77
C LEU A 255 -8.68 23.12 3.96
N LEU A 256 -9.45 22.82 5.00
CA LEU A 256 -9.46 23.61 6.24
C LEU A 256 -8.09 23.59 6.93
N VAL A 257 -7.43 22.46 6.98
CA VAL A 257 -6.06 22.35 7.50
C VAL A 257 -5.10 23.18 6.66
N ALA A 258 -5.14 23.06 5.32
CA ALA A 258 -4.31 23.87 4.43
C ALA A 258 -4.57 25.38 4.61
N TRP A 259 -5.82 25.77 4.86
CA TRP A 259 -6.18 27.16 5.18
C TRP A 259 -5.55 27.61 6.51
N GLY A 260 -5.65 26.80 7.56
CA GLY A 260 -5.04 27.07 8.87
C GLY A 260 -3.52 27.20 8.82
N TYR A 261 -2.84 26.48 7.92
CA TYR A 261 -1.41 26.62 7.66
C TYR A 261 -1.06 27.80 6.73
N GLY A 262 -2.05 28.57 6.25
CA GLY A 262 -1.83 29.67 5.30
C GLY A 262 -1.34 29.22 3.92
N SER A 263 -1.47 27.94 3.62
CA SER A 263 -0.98 27.31 2.39
C SER A 263 -2.09 27.10 1.35
N LEU A 264 -3.36 27.37 1.69
CA LEU A 264 -4.48 27.21 0.77
C LEU A 264 -4.39 28.25 -0.36
N ARG A 265 -3.87 27.83 -1.49
CA ARG A 265 -3.73 28.62 -2.72
C ARG A 265 -4.33 27.87 -3.89
N TYR A 266 -4.83 28.58 -4.89
CA TYR A 266 -5.36 27.97 -6.13
C TYR A 266 -4.40 26.93 -6.72
N LYS A 267 -3.08 27.22 -6.74
CA LYS A 267 -2.07 26.31 -7.25
C LYS A 267 -2.05 24.97 -6.49
N LEU A 268 -2.16 24.97 -5.15
CA LEU A 268 -2.20 23.76 -4.33
C LEU A 268 -3.44 22.93 -4.68
N VAL A 269 -4.61 23.56 -4.67
CA VAL A 269 -5.89 22.88 -4.94
C VAL A 269 -5.90 22.30 -6.36
N LYS A 270 -5.49 23.09 -7.36
CA LYS A 270 -5.39 22.63 -8.76
C LYS A 270 -4.43 21.45 -8.91
N GLN A 271 -3.25 21.52 -8.32
CA GLN A 271 -2.26 20.42 -8.38
C GLN A 271 -2.78 19.15 -7.68
N SER A 272 -3.40 19.29 -6.51
CA SER A 272 -3.97 18.17 -5.78
C SER A 272 -5.11 17.51 -6.55
N PHE A 273 -5.98 18.32 -7.17
CA PHE A 273 -7.05 17.81 -8.04
C PHE A 273 -6.49 17.07 -9.27
N LEU A 274 -5.51 17.65 -9.95
CA LEU A 274 -4.87 17.00 -11.10
C LEU A 274 -4.16 15.70 -10.72
N THR A 275 -3.52 15.67 -9.55
CA THR A 275 -2.90 14.45 -9.02
C THR A 275 -3.96 13.38 -8.75
N ALA A 276 -5.04 13.74 -8.07
CA ALA A 276 -6.14 12.82 -7.78
C ALA A 276 -6.75 12.28 -9.08
N ALA A 277 -7.01 13.15 -10.07
CA ALA A 277 -7.58 12.76 -11.35
C ALA A 277 -6.66 11.80 -12.12
N LYS A 278 -5.35 12.12 -12.22
CA LYS A 278 -4.38 11.28 -12.92
C LYS A 278 -4.23 9.90 -12.29
N VAL A 279 -4.05 9.84 -10.97
CA VAL A 279 -3.87 8.58 -10.26
C VAL A 279 -5.15 7.74 -10.30
N THR A 280 -6.32 8.36 -10.15
CA THR A 280 -7.61 7.66 -10.26
C THR A 280 -7.84 7.12 -11.66
N ALA A 281 -7.52 7.88 -12.71
CA ALA A 281 -7.62 7.41 -14.09
C ALA A 281 -6.69 6.23 -14.37
N MET A 282 -5.45 6.29 -13.88
CA MET A 282 -4.49 5.19 -13.99
C MET A 282 -5.00 3.92 -13.29
N ILE A 283 -5.44 4.04 -12.04
CA ILE A 283 -5.98 2.90 -11.28
C ILE A 283 -7.26 2.37 -11.95
N GLY A 284 -8.15 3.25 -12.40
CA GLY A 284 -9.37 2.87 -13.11
C GLY A 284 -9.06 2.08 -14.39
N PHE A 285 -8.04 2.47 -15.13
CA PHE A 285 -7.61 1.74 -16.34
C PHE A 285 -7.05 0.35 -16.00
N VAL A 286 -6.28 0.22 -14.91
CA VAL A 286 -5.81 -1.10 -14.43
C VAL A 286 -6.99 -1.97 -14.00
N ILE A 287 -7.94 -1.43 -13.21
CA ILE A 287 -9.14 -2.17 -12.77
C ILE A 287 -9.96 -2.64 -13.98
N PHE A 288 -10.21 -1.77 -14.95
CA PHE A 288 -10.92 -2.08 -16.17
C PHE A 288 -10.26 -3.24 -16.93
N SER A 289 -8.95 -3.12 -17.23
CA SER A 289 -8.21 -4.14 -17.96
C SER A 289 -8.16 -5.48 -17.22
N ALA A 290 -7.99 -5.44 -15.89
CA ALA A 290 -7.98 -6.64 -15.06
C ALA A 290 -9.35 -7.33 -14.99
N ARG A 291 -10.46 -6.58 -14.93
CA ARG A 291 -11.82 -7.15 -14.97
C ARG A 291 -12.09 -7.85 -16.30
N LEU A 292 -11.70 -7.21 -17.40
CA LEU A 292 -11.82 -7.83 -18.73
C LEU A 292 -11.01 -9.11 -18.84
N LEU A 293 -9.76 -9.10 -18.36
CA LEU A 293 -8.91 -10.30 -18.36
C LEU A 293 -9.50 -11.40 -17.47
N SER A 294 -9.99 -11.04 -16.28
CA SER A 294 -10.64 -11.96 -15.35
C SER A 294 -11.87 -12.61 -16.00
N PHE A 295 -12.71 -11.82 -16.68
CA PHE A 295 -13.85 -12.32 -17.44
C PHE A 295 -13.42 -13.33 -18.51
N ALA A 296 -12.43 -12.96 -19.33
CA ALA A 296 -11.93 -13.84 -20.39
C ALA A 296 -11.36 -15.16 -19.85
N PHE A 297 -10.61 -15.10 -18.75
CA PHE A 297 -10.01 -16.27 -18.12
C PHE A 297 -11.06 -17.17 -17.46
N GLN A 298 -12.10 -16.60 -16.87
CA GLN A 298 -13.23 -17.37 -16.32
C GLN A 298 -14.02 -18.04 -17.44
N ASP A 299 -14.38 -17.31 -18.50
CA ASP A 299 -15.14 -17.83 -19.61
C ASP A 299 -14.45 -19.01 -20.34
N LEU A 300 -13.12 -18.92 -20.45
CA LEU A 300 -12.29 -19.96 -21.08
C LEU A 300 -11.86 -21.09 -20.11
N GLY A 301 -12.29 -21.03 -18.83
CA GLY A 301 -11.94 -22.02 -17.80
C GLY A 301 -10.47 -22.02 -17.40
N VAL A 302 -9.73 -20.95 -17.70
CA VAL A 302 -8.30 -20.80 -17.33
C VAL A 302 -8.14 -20.73 -15.83
N THR A 303 -9.02 -19.97 -15.17
CA THR A 303 -9.00 -19.77 -13.70
C THR A 303 -9.17 -21.10 -12.95
N GLU A 304 -10.15 -21.92 -13.34
CA GLU A 304 -10.42 -23.21 -12.71
C GLU A 304 -9.26 -24.19 -12.88
N ARG A 305 -8.62 -24.18 -14.06
CA ARG A 305 -7.48 -25.08 -14.33
C ARG A 305 -6.27 -24.74 -13.49
N ILE A 306 -5.90 -23.44 -13.42
CA ILE A 306 -4.78 -23.01 -12.60
C ILE A 306 -5.05 -23.31 -11.13
N SER A 307 -6.24 -22.96 -10.64
CA SER A 307 -6.61 -23.20 -9.25
C SER A 307 -6.62 -24.68 -8.90
N SER A 308 -7.18 -25.55 -9.79
CA SER A 308 -7.18 -26.99 -9.58
C SER A 308 -5.77 -27.59 -9.64
N SER A 309 -4.93 -27.12 -10.57
CA SER A 309 -3.54 -27.60 -10.66
C SER A 309 -2.77 -27.31 -9.37
N ILE A 310 -2.92 -26.11 -8.78
CA ILE A 310 -2.27 -25.74 -7.52
C ILE A 310 -2.82 -26.58 -6.35
N LEU A 311 -4.15 -26.79 -6.30
CA LEU A 311 -4.78 -27.60 -5.25
C LEU A 311 -4.38 -29.08 -5.33
N ASN A 312 -4.18 -29.61 -6.53
CA ASN A 312 -3.76 -30.98 -6.77
C ASN A 312 -2.30 -31.26 -6.34
N LEU A 313 -1.50 -30.23 -6.04
CA LEU A 313 -0.17 -30.41 -5.45
C LEU A 313 -0.22 -30.97 -4.00
N ASN A 314 -1.42 -31.05 -3.41
CA ASN A 314 -1.64 -31.60 -2.08
C ASN A 314 -0.74 -31.02 -0.97
N LEU A 315 -0.37 -29.75 -1.09
CA LEU A 315 0.56 -29.06 -0.17
C LEU A 315 -0.03 -28.80 1.23
N GLY A 316 -1.35 -29.04 1.39
CA GLY A 316 -2.06 -28.66 2.61
C GLY A 316 -2.18 -27.13 2.79
N LYS A 317 -2.91 -26.71 3.83
CA LYS A 317 -3.23 -25.30 4.07
C LYS A 317 -2.00 -24.39 4.17
N TYR A 318 -1.04 -24.76 4.99
CA TYR A 318 0.17 -23.94 5.21
C TYR A 318 1.17 -24.02 4.05
N GLY A 319 1.24 -25.15 3.35
CA GLY A 319 2.09 -25.30 2.16
C GLY A 319 1.61 -24.39 1.02
N ILE A 320 0.30 -24.29 0.79
CA ILE A 320 -0.28 -23.35 -0.17
C ILE A 320 0.03 -21.91 0.25
N MET A 321 -0.05 -21.59 1.54
CA MET A 321 0.27 -20.25 2.04
C MET A 321 1.74 -19.90 1.79
N ILE A 322 2.67 -20.81 2.08
CA ILE A 322 4.10 -20.60 1.81
C ILE A 322 4.34 -20.42 0.30
N PHE A 323 3.69 -21.23 -0.52
CA PHE A 323 3.74 -21.07 -1.98
C PHE A 323 3.29 -19.67 -2.42
N LEU A 324 2.14 -19.18 -1.91
CA LEU A 324 1.64 -17.86 -2.21
C LEU A 324 2.57 -16.75 -1.70
N VAL A 325 3.13 -16.90 -0.51
CA VAL A 325 4.12 -15.92 0.03
C VAL A 325 5.31 -15.82 -0.93
N ILE A 326 5.89 -16.94 -1.34
CA ILE A 326 7.03 -16.95 -2.27
C ILE A 326 6.63 -16.34 -3.62
N LEU A 327 5.47 -16.72 -4.16
CA LEU A 327 4.94 -16.18 -5.40
C LEU A 327 4.82 -14.66 -5.34
N TYR A 328 4.21 -14.12 -4.28
CA TYR A 328 4.00 -12.68 -4.14
C TYR A 328 5.29 -11.91 -3.84
N LEU A 329 6.25 -12.51 -3.16
CA LEU A 329 7.58 -11.93 -3.01
C LEU A 329 8.27 -11.79 -4.38
N ILE A 330 8.17 -12.80 -5.23
CA ILE A 330 8.75 -12.77 -6.58
C ILE A 330 8.01 -11.75 -7.45
N LEU A 331 6.67 -11.80 -7.51
CA LEU A 331 5.87 -10.88 -8.33
C LEU A 331 6.02 -9.43 -7.88
N GLY A 332 6.08 -9.18 -6.57
CA GLY A 332 6.24 -7.84 -6.01
C GLY A 332 7.58 -7.18 -6.32
N MET A 333 8.59 -7.96 -6.72
CA MET A 333 9.84 -7.39 -7.24
C MET A 333 9.66 -6.70 -8.59
N PHE A 334 8.62 -7.06 -9.37
CA PHE A 334 8.41 -6.63 -10.75
C PHE A 334 7.20 -5.72 -10.93
N PHE A 335 6.17 -5.90 -10.12
CA PHE A 335 4.89 -5.21 -10.27
C PHE A 335 4.61 -4.27 -9.10
N ASP A 336 3.84 -3.22 -9.38
CA ASP A 336 3.23 -2.44 -8.31
C ASP A 336 2.13 -3.23 -7.60
N SER A 337 1.81 -2.81 -6.37
CA SER A 337 0.92 -3.55 -5.48
C SER A 337 -0.50 -3.71 -6.05
N LEU A 338 -1.05 -2.68 -6.73
CA LEU A 338 -2.41 -2.74 -7.28
C LEU A 338 -2.49 -3.64 -8.50
N ALA A 339 -1.54 -3.49 -9.43
CA ALA A 339 -1.47 -4.29 -10.64
C ALA A 339 -1.26 -5.78 -10.31
N MET A 340 -0.35 -6.08 -9.37
CA MET A 340 -0.10 -7.43 -8.88
C MET A 340 -1.36 -8.04 -8.25
N MET A 341 -2.08 -7.27 -7.42
CA MET A 341 -3.32 -7.70 -6.80
C MET A 341 -4.36 -8.10 -7.84
N LEU A 342 -4.67 -7.17 -8.74
CA LEU A 342 -5.73 -7.33 -9.72
C LEU A 342 -5.44 -8.43 -10.75
N LEU A 343 -4.16 -8.64 -11.09
CA LEU A 343 -3.73 -9.73 -11.95
C LEU A 343 -3.92 -11.11 -11.31
N THR A 344 -3.69 -11.22 -9.99
CA THR A 344 -3.60 -12.52 -9.32
C THR A 344 -4.87 -12.93 -8.57
N LEU A 345 -5.69 -11.98 -8.10
CA LEU A 345 -6.91 -12.27 -7.35
C LEU A 345 -7.84 -13.30 -8.02
N PRO A 346 -8.09 -13.25 -9.35
CA PRO A 346 -8.96 -14.25 -10.00
C PRO A 346 -8.52 -15.69 -9.78
N PHE A 347 -7.22 -15.95 -9.63
CA PHE A 347 -6.65 -17.27 -9.43
C PHE A 347 -6.50 -17.62 -7.95
N VAL A 348 -6.10 -16.65 -7.15
CA VAL A 348 -5.70 -16.87 -5.75
C VAL A 348 -6.91 -16.96 -4.82
N MET A 349 -7.95 -16.14 -5.05
CA MET A 349 -9.12 -16.13 -4.16
C MET A 349 -9.88 -17.48 -4.14
N PRO A 350 -10.14 -18.15 -5.28
CA PRO A 350 -10.75 -19.47 -5.24
C PRO A 350 -9.94 -20.51 -4.46
N ILE A 351 -8.61 -20.44 -4.53
CA ILE A 351 -7.70 -21.33 -3.79
C ILE A 351 -7.82 -21.06 -2.29
N LEU A 352 -7.71 -19.79 -1.90
CA LEU A 352 -7.74 -19.38 -0.48
C LEU A 352 -9.04 -19.77 0.22
N VAL A 353 -10.17 -19.54 -0.44
CA VAL A 353 -11.49 -19.88 0.09
C VAL A 353 -11.63 -21.40 0.25
N LYS A 354 -11.21 -22.19 -0.75
CA LYS A 354 -11.24 -23.67 -0.67
C LYS A 354 -10.37 -24.23 0.44
N VAL A 355 -9.22 -23.59 0.73
CA VAL A 355 -8.30 -24.00 1.80
C VAL A 355 -8.72 -23.44 3.17
N GLY A 356 -9.76 -22.60 3.23
CA GLY A 356 -10.35 -22.08 4.45
C GLY A 356 -9.61 -20.89 5.05
N PHE A 357 -9.08 -19.99 4.22
CA PHE A 357 -8.61 -18.67 4.64
C PHE A 357 -9.71 -17.62 4.51
N ASP A 358 -9.72 -16.68 5.44
CA ASP A 358 -10.68 -15.57 5.46
C ASP A 358 -10.25 -14.48 4.43
N PRO A 359 -11.15 -14.02 3.54
CA PRO A 359 -10.84 -12.98 2.55
C PRO A 359 -10.37 -11.65 3.17
N ILE A 360 -10.93 -11.24 4.32
CA ILE A 360 -10.53 -10.00 5.01
C ILE A 360 -9.10 -10.13 5.55
N TRP A 361 -8.78 -11.27 6.17
CA TRP A 361 -7.42 -11.57 6.62
C TRP A 361 -6.43 -11.57 5.45
N TRP A 362 -6.82 -12.16 4.32
CA TRP A 362 -5.96 -12.19 3.12
C TRP A 362 -5.70 -10.78 2.58
N GLY A 363 -6.70 -9.92 2.50
CA GLY A 363 -6.53 -8.55 2.03
C GLY A 363 -5.44 -7.80 2.80
N VAL A 364 -5.41 -7.93 4.13
CA VAL A 364 -4.37 -7.32 4.98
C VAL A 364 -3.01 -7.97 4.77
N THR A 365 -2.98 -9.32 4.73
CA THR A 365 -1.73 -10.08 4.52
C THR A 365 -1.12 -9.76 3.16
N PHE A 366 -1.97 -9.67 2.11
CA PHE A 366 -1.56 -9.28 0.77
C PHE A 366 -0.91 -7.90 0.75
N VAL A 367 -1.49 -6.89 1.42
CA VAL A 367 -0.89 -5.54 1.47
C VAL A 367 0.53 -5.60 2.01
N ILE A 368 0.79 -6.34 3.08
CA ILE A 368 2.14 -6.44 3.64
C ILE A 368 3.08 -7.16 2.67
N LEU A 369 2.63 -8.24 2.02
CA LEU A 369 3.42 -8.97 1.02
C LEU A 369 3.77 -8.08 -0.18
N ALA A 370 2.81 -7.32 -0.68
CA ALA A 370 3.00 -6.39 -1.78
C ALA A 370 4.03 -5.30 -1.42
N GLU A 371 3.91 -4.74 -0.22
CA GLU A 371 4.82 -3.71 0.25
C GLU A 371 6.25 -4.21 0.49
N ILE A 372 6.43 -5.49 0.88
CA ILE A 372 7.75 -6.13 0.91
C ILE A 372 8.37 -6.13 -0.50
N GLY A 373 7.58 -6.46 -1.52
CA GLY A 373 8.01 -6.45 -2.92
C GLY A 373 8.53 -5.08 -3.36
N LEU A 374 7.85 -3.99 -2.97
CA LEU A 374 8.25 -2.63 -3.35
C LEU A 374 9.60 -2.16 -2.77
N VAL A 375 10.10 -2.84 -1.76
CA VAL A 375 11.44 -2.57 -1.16
C VAL A 375 12.45 -3.68 -1.44
N THR A 376 12.10 -4.62 -2.33
CA THR A 376 12.95 -5.77 -2.69
C THR A 376 13.48 -5.63 -4.13
N PRO A 377 14.80 -5.76 -4.38
CA PRO A 377 15.33 -5.74 -5.74
C PRO A 377 14.84 -6.97 -6.55
N PRO A 378 14.82 -6.95 -7.91
CA PRO A 378 15.57 -6.00 -8.76
C PRO A 378 14.87 -4.65 -9.01
N PHE A 379 13.53 -4.58 -9.01
CA PHE A 379 12.85 -3.34 -9.40
C PHE A 379 12.38 -2.51 -8.20
N GLY A 380 11.73 -3.07 -7.20
CA GLY A 380 11.31 -2.39 -5.97
C GLY A 380 10.96 -0.90 -6.10
N LEU A 381 9.72 -0.57 -6.43
CA LEU A 381 9.31 0.79 -6.81
C LEU A 381 9.69 1.88 -5.80
N ASN A 382 9.64 1.59 -4.49
CA ASN A 382 10.10 2.51 -3.45
C ASN A 382 11.61 2.76 -3.53
N LEU A 383 12.40 1.75 -3.92
CA LEU A 383 13.85 1.90 -4.08
C LEU A 383 14.18 2.88 -5.20
N PHE A 384 13.50 2.75 -6.34
CA PHE A 384 13.66 3.67 -7.48
C PHE A 384 13.13 5.07 -7.18
N THR A 385 12.05 5.17 -6.41
CA THR A 385 11.52 6.47 -5.97
C THR A 385 12.54 7.21 -5.11
N ILE A 386 13.16 6.54 -4.14
CA ILE A 386 14.20 7.14 -3.31
C ILE A 386 15.43 7.48 -4.14
N HIS A 387 15.85 6.62 -5.06
CA HIS A 387 16.95 6.90 -5.98
C HIS A 387 16.67 8.14 -6.85
N GLY A 388 15.45 8.28 -7.36
CA GLY A 388 15.04 9.44 -8.15
C GLY A 388 15.11 10.76 -7.38
N VAL A 389 14.81 10.74 -6.08
CA VAL A 389 14.90 11.91 -5.19
C VAL A 389 16.33 12.14 -4.67
N LEU A 390 17.07 11.07 -4.41
CA LEU A 390 18.44 11.07 -3.87
C LEU A 390 19.38 10.29 -4.79
N PRO A 391 19.74 10.82 -5.98
CA PRO A 391 20.48 10.08 -7.03
C PRO A 391 21.88 9.60 -6.63
N ARG A 392 22.45 10.20 -5.59
CA ARG A 392 23.76 9.82 -5.06
C ARG A 392 23.79 8.41 -4.44
N PHE A 393 22.63 7.82 -4.11
CA PHE A 393 22.53 6.46 -3.58
C PHE A 393 22.07 5.51 -4.67
N SER A 394 22.86 4.49 -4.95
CA SER A 394 22.44 3.44 -5.89
C SER A 394 21.27 2.63 -5.34
N VAL A 395 20.44 2.08 -6.22
CA VAL A 395 19.31 1.21 -5.85
C VAL A 395 19.79 0.03 -4.98
N GLY A 396 20.94 -0.55 -5.30
CA GLY A 396 21.54 -1.62 -4.51
C GLY A 396 21.95 -1.19 -3.09
N PHE A 397 22.40 0.06 -2.89
CA PHE A 397 22.68 0.59 -1.56
C PHE A 397 21.38 0.78 -0.75
N ILE A 398 20.32 1.31 -1.39
CA ILE A 398 19.01 1.52 -0.76
C ILE A 398 18.43 0.17 -0.34
N ALA A 399 18.45 -0.82 -1.23
CA ALA A 399 17.99 -2.18 -0.94
C ALA A 399 18.73 -2.84 0.23
N LYS A 400 20.09 -2.78 0.23
CA LYS A 400 20.88 -3.31 1.35
C LYS A 400 20.60 -2.59 2.67
N SER A 401 20.30 -1.30 2.61
CA SER A 401 19.93 -0.50 3.79
C SER A 401 18.57 -0.89 4.37
N SER A 402 17.67 -1.42 3.54
CA SER A 402 16.32 -1.84 3.94
C SER A 402 16.28 -3.24 4.58
N LEU A 403 17.30 -4.09 4.36
CA LEU A 403 17.29 -5.51 4.76
C LEU A 403 16.93 -5.78 6.23
N PRO A 404 17.46 -5.07 7.25
CA PRO A 404 17.11 -5.35 8.64
C PRO A 404 15.61 -5.12 8.93
N LEU A 405 15.04 -4.06 8.35
CA LEU A 405 13.64 -3.70 8.53
C LEU A 405 12.71 -4.58 7.66
N LEU A 406 13.16 -5.01 6.49
CA LEU A 406 12.48 -5.97 5.63
C LEU A 406 12.32 -7.32 6.34
N GLY A 407 13.35 -7.77 7.08
CA GLY A 407 13.26 -8.96 7.94
C GLY A 407 12.13 -8.86 8.97
N THR A 408 11.87 -7.67 9.50
CA THR A 408 10.75 -7.41 10.42
C THR A 408 9.39 -7.53 9.71
N MET A 409 9.28 -7.08 8.46
CA MET A 409 8.04 -7.24 7.68
C MET A 409 7.76 -8.73 7.39
N LEU A 410 8.79 -9.50 7.05
CA LEU A 410 8.66 -10.96 6.87
C LEU A 410 8.26 -11.65 8.18
N LEU A 411 8.82 -11.24 9.32
CA LEU A 411 8.38 -11.71 10.64
C LEU A 411 6.90 -11.42 10.86
N MET A 412 6.41 -10.24 10.49
CA MET A 412 4.99 -9.90 10.61
C MET A 412 4.10 -10.81 9.77
N ILE A 413 4.51 -11.19 8.56
CA ILE A 413 3.80 -12.21 7.75
C ILE A 413 3.73 -13.53 8.50
N GLY A 414 4.86 -14.00 9.06
CA GLY A 414 4.87 -15.20 9.91
C GLY A 414 3.91 -15.11 11.11
N ILE A 415 3.87 -13.96 11.78
CA ILE A 415 2.94 -13.70 12.90
C ILE A 415 1.49 -13.76 12.42
N LEU A 416 1.13 -13.15 11.28
CA LEU A 416 -0.23 -13.16 10.75
C LEU A 416 -0.68 -14.57 10.31
N ILE A 417 0.23 -15.38 9.77
CA ILE A 417 -0.05 -16.77 9.41
C ILE A 417 -0.29 -17.62 10.68
N ALA A 418 0.54 -17.43 11.71
CA ALA A 418 0.41 -18.15 12.97
C ALA A 418 -0.81 -17.69 13.80
N PHE A 419 -1.14 -16.40 13.74
CA PHE A 419 -2.20 -15.77 14.55
C PHE A 419 -3.16 -14.94 13.67
N PRO A 420 -4.00 -15.56 12.82
CA PRO A 420 -4.95 -14.84 11.94
C PRO A 420 -5.92 -13.94 12.70
N LYS A 421 -6.19 -14.27 13.96
CA LYS A 421 -7.06 -13.48 14.86
C LYS A 421 -6.58 -12.03 15.04
N LEU A 422 -5.29 -11.74 14.84
CA LEU A 422 -4.76 -10.37 14.95
C LEU A 422 -5.39 -9.42 13.93
N ALA A 423 -5.65 -9.90 12.72
CA ALA A 423 -6.35 -9.11 11.71
C ALA A 423 -7.88 -9.19 11.86
N LEU A 424 -8.42 -10.31 12.36
CA LEU A 424 -9.86 -10.55 12.42
C LEU A 424 -10.53 -10.11 13.73
N TRP A 425 -9.75 -9.77 14.76
CA TRP A 425 -10.29 -9.43 16.08
C TRP A 425 -11.08 -8.11 16.04
N LEU A 426 -10.47 -7.03 15.57
CA LEU A 426 -11.11 -5.71 15.57
C LEU A 426 -12.35 -5.65 14.67
N PRO A 427 -12.36 -6.22 13.42
CA PRO A 427 -13.59 -6.31 12.63
C PRO A 427 -14.74 -7.05 13.33
N LYS A 428 -14.44 -8.09 14.11
CA LYS A 428 -15.47 -8.84 14.86
C LYS A 428 -16.01 -8.09 16.08
N VAL A 429 -15.25 -7.15 16.63
CA VAL A 429 -15.69 -6.32 17.76
C VAL A 429 -16.54 -5.14 17.30
N LEU A 430 -16.22 -4.58 16.13
CA LEU A 430 -16.90 -3.39 15.61
C LEU A 430 -18.13 -3.71 14.75
N TYR A 431 -18.15 -4.87 14.10
CA TYR A 431 -19.15 -5.30 13.11
C TYR A 431 -19.55 -6.77 13.32
#